data_dd12f5616b8969fca76818e52bf31deb
#
_entry.id   dd12f5616b8969fca76818e52bf31deb
#
_cell.length_a   1.000
_cell.length_b   1.000
_cell.length_c   1.000
_cell.angle_alpha   90.00
_cell.angle_beta   90.00
_cell.angle_gamma   90.00
#
_symmetry.space_group_name_H-M   'P 1'
#
loop_
_entity.id
_entity.type
_entity.pdbx_description
1 polymer ?
#
loop_
_entity_poly.entity_id
_entity_poly.type
_entity_poly.pdbx_seq_one_letter_code
_entity_poly.pdbx_strand_id
1 'polypeptide(L)'
;MNEPAGVWKYVRGFENLSLCDWPGHHTCIIFLGGCNLRCPTCHNYQLAWDMHSLPIIDHKHIKRYIRDRAGWLDGITVTGGEPTMVPGIGELLYEIKKSGLPVKVDTNGMRPDMVSDLLQYKLADVFAVDVKGPYAKYPALTGHAVSQIAAKANLERIFELAKANPEAFYFRTTQVPGLTESDLETAQSYLPLEYELTIQKYVPPRRTTEHAKPNNEERRPVGDMVNEPNSRSHLQST
;
A
#
# COMPACT_ATOMS: atom_id res chain seq x y z
N MET A 1 -18.77 0.97 -21.50
CA MET A 1 -18.81 1.81 -20.29
C MET A 1 -17.48 2.57 -20.24
N ASN A 2 -17.50 3.91 -20.18
CA ASN A 2 -16.25 4.67 -20.09
C ASN A 2 -15.55 4.36 -18.77
N GLU A 3 -14.26 4.05 -18.82
CA GLU A 3 -13.46 3.91 -17.60
C GLU A 3 -13.56 5.19 -16.77
N PRO A 4 -13.69 5.09 -15.43
CA PRO A 4 -13.72 6.26 -14.59
C PRO A 4 -12.42 7.05 -14.76
N ALA A 5 -12.54 8.36 -14.95
CA ALA A 5 -11.40 9.25 -15.06
C ALA A 5 -10.74 9.50 -13.68
N GLY A 6 -9.46 9.84 -13.70
CA GLY A 6 -8.75 10.28 -12.49
C GLY A 6 -8.46 9.16 -11.49
N VAL A 7 -8.53 9.50 -10.20
CA VAL A 7 -8.16 8.62 -9.08
C VAL A 7 -9.07 7.40 -8.93
N TRP A 8 -10.32 7.50 -9.34
CA TRP A 8 -11.32 6.43 -9.19
C TRP A 8 -10.97 5.14 -9.94
N LYS A 9 -10.12 5.20 -10.96
CA LYS A 9 -9.60 4.02 -11.67
C LYS A 9 -8.72 3.13 -10.79
N TYR A 10 -8.22 3.63 -9.65
CA TYR A 10 -7.46 2.85 -8.67
C TYR A 10 -8.33 2.16 -7.63
N VAL A 11 -9.61 2.49 -7.53
CA VAL A 11 -10.52 1.84 -6.57
C VAL A 11 -10.90 0.46 -7.09
N ARG A 12 -10.43 -0.57 -6.39
CA ARG A 12 -10.54 -1.99 -6.78
C ARG A 12 -11.35 -2.85 -5.82
N GLY A 13 -11.78 -2.28 -4.71
CA GLY A 13 -12.63 -2.94 -3.74
C GLY A 13 -13.39 -1.93 -2.90
N PHE A 14 -14.53 -2.34 -2.41
CA PHE A 14 -15.34 -1.58 -1.48
C PHE A 14 -16.04 -2.54 -0.52
N GLU A 15 -15.87 -2.31 0.78
CA GLU A 15 -16.57 -3.03 1.83
C GLU A 15 -17.55 -2.10 2.52
N ASN A 16 -18.79 -2.52 2.59
CA ASN A 16 -19.87 -1.69 3.11
C ASN A 16 -19.72 -1.40 4.60
N LEU A 17 -19.24 -2.38 5.38
CA LEU A 17 -19.11 -2.26 6.82
C LEU A 17 -17.92 -3.09 7.33
N SER A 18 -17.08 -2.46 8.13
CA SER A 18 -16.09 -3.13 8.96
C SER A 18 -16.16 -2.64 10.39
N LEU A 19 -15.95 -3.59 11.32
CA LEU A 19 -15.88 -3.35 12.76
C LEU A 19 -14.46 -3.54 13.31
N CYS A 20 -13.51 -3.90 12.44
CA CYS A 20 -12.14 -4.24 12.85
C CYS A 20 -11.05 -3.37 12.22
N ASP A 21 -11.36 -2.69 11.11
CA ASP A 21 -10.33 -1.89 10.41
C ASP A 21 -10.03 -0.55 11.08
N TRP A 22 -10.96 -0.03 11.86
CA TRP A 22 -10.75 1.14 12.72
C TRP A 22 -11.29 0.83 14.10
N PRO A 23 -10.43 0.54 15.10
CA PRO A 23 -10.87 0.13 16.43
C PRO A 23 -11.89 1.10 17.04
N GLY A 24 -13.03 0.56 17.48
CA GLY A 24 -14.11 1.34 18.10
C GLY A 24 -15.02 2.10 17.12
N HIS A 25 -14.85 1.93 15.80
CA HIS A 25 -15.61 2.65 14.78
C HIS A 25 -16.26 1.69 13.78
N HIS A 26 -17.50 2.02 13.37
CA HIS A 26 -18.19 1.40 12.25
C HIS A 26 -17.78 2.11 10.95
N THR A 27 -16.97 1.48 10.11
CA THR A 27 -16.44 2.13 8.92
C THR A 27 -16.80 1.38 7.65
N CYS A 28 -16.97 2.08 6.54
CA CYS A 28 -16.83 1.46 5.23
C CYS A 28 -15.37 1.53 4.77
N ILE A 29 -14.97 0.63 3.86
CA ILE A 29 -13.59 0.55 3.41
C ILE A 29 -13.51 0.73 1.90
N ILE A 30 -12.58 1.59 1.47
CA ILE A 30 -12.21 1.77 0.07
C ILE A 30 -10.82 1.16 -0.14
N PHE A 31 -10.73 0.17 -1.03
CA PHE A 31 -9.47 -0.50 -1.35
C PHE A 31 -8.87 0.04 -2.64
N LEU A 32 -7.64 0.55 -2.55
CA LEU A 32 -6.89 1.10 -3.67
C LEU A 32 -5.87 0.10 -4.21
N GLY A 33 -5.74 0.05 -5.52
CA GLY A 33 -4.74 -0.79 -6.20
C GLY A 33 -3.39 -0.10 -6.36
N GLY A 34 -2.32 -0.91 -6.39
CA GLY A 34 -0.93 -0.48 -6.51
C GLY A 34 -0.23 -0.32 -5.16
N CYS A 35 1.04 -0.71 -5.12
CA CYS A 35 1.88 -0.61 -3.93
C CYS A 35 3.36 -0.46 -4.33
N ASN A 36 4.12 0.30 -3.55
CA ASN A 36 5.57 0.44 -3.68
C ASN A 36 6.36 -0.70 -3.03
N LEU A 37 5.70 -1.61 -2.31
CA LEU A 37 6.34 -2.77 -1.66
C LEU A 37 5.96 -4.07 -2.37
N ARG A 38 6.76 -5.14 -2.09
CA ARG A 38 6.56 -6.50 -2.61
C ARG A 38 6.62 -7.53 -1.47
N CYS A 39 5.96 -7.22 -0.34
CA CYS A 39 6.01 -8.01 0.88
C CYS A 39 5.63 -9.48 0.63
N PRO A 40 6.49 -10.47 0.93
CA PRO A 40 6.19 -11.88 0.70
C PRO A 40 4.92 -12.37 1.41
N THR A 41 4.56 -11.71 2.50
CA THR A 41 3.39 -12.03 3.35
C THR A 41 2.19 -11.11 3.10
N CYS A 42 2.16 -10.43 1.94
CA CYS A 42 1.09 -9.48 1.63
C CYS A 42 -0.28 -10.18 1.50
N HIS A 43 -1.28 -9.74 2.26
CA HIS A 43 -2.65 -10.24 2.16
C HIS A 43 -3.35 -9.71 0.91
N ASN A 44 -3.07 -8.46 0.56
CA ASN A 44 -3.68 -7.76 -0.56
C ASN A 44 -2.81 -7.83 -1.83
N TYR A 45 -2.10 -8.97 -2.05
CA TYR A 45 -1.13 -9.09 -3.14
C TYR A 45 -1.71 -8.82 -4.53
N GLN A 46 -2.97 -9.21 -4.80
CA GLN A 46 -3.65 -8.90 -6.05
C GLN A 46 -3.87 -7.39 -6.20
N LEU A 47 -4.38 -6.72 -5.16
CA LEU A 47 -4.50 -5.27 -5.16
C LEU A 47 -3.14 -4.58 -5.33
N ALA A 48 -2.12 -5.07 -4.63
CA ALA A 48 -0.81 -4.44 -4.59
C ALA A 48 -0.02 -4.61 -5.91
N TRP A 49 -0.13 -5.76 -6.57
CA TRP A 49 0.78 -6.12 -7.67
C TRP A 49 0.08 -6.41 -9.00
N ASP A 50 -1.20 -6.74 -8.97
CA ASP A 50 -2.00 -7.11 -10.15
C ASP A 50 -3.39 -6.47 -10.11
N MET A 51 -3.43 -5.18 -9.80
CA MET A 51 -4.68 -4.45 -9.67
C MET A 51 -5.53 -4.46 -10.94
N HIS A 52 -4.90 -4.67 -12.11
CA HIS A 52 -5.61 -4.69 -13.39
C HIS A 52 -6.43 -5.96 -13.61
N SER A 53 -6.14 -7.05 -12.89
CA SER A 53 -6.99 -8.26 -12.88
C SER A 53 -8.28 -8.08 -12.07
N LEU A 54 -8.37 -7.03 -11.27
CA LEU A 54 -9.52 -6.73 -10.43
C LEU A 54 -10.45 -5.71 -11.09
N PRO A 55 -11.78 -5.83 -10.91
CA PRO A 55 -12.72 -4.86 -11.45
C PRO A 55 -12.52 -3.47 -10.83
N ILE A 56 -12.84 -2.45 -11.61
CA ILE A 56 -12.98 -1.09 -11.09
C ILE A 56 -14.34 -0.97 -10.42
N ILE A 57 -14.38 -0.45 -9.20
CA ILE A 57 -15.65 -0.25 -8.48
C ILE A 57 -16.30 1.06 -8.92
N ASP A 58 -17.61 1.01 -9.18
CA ASP A 58 -18.36 2.20 -9.59
C ASP A 58 -18.36 3.26 -8.46
N HIS A 59 -17.69 4.37 -8.72
CA HIS A 59 -17.59 5.50 -7.80
C HIS A 59 -18.96 6.10 -7.42
N LYS A 60 -19.96 6.03 -8.31
CA LYS A 60 -21.31 6.50 -8.01
C LYS A 60 -21.98 5.64 -6.95
N HIS A 61 -21.72 4.33 -6.98
CA HIS A 61 -22.19 3.41 -5.95
C HIS A 61 -21.58 3.76 -4.60
N ILE A 62 -20.25 3.94 -4.53
CA ILE A 62 -19.53 4.31 -3.29
C ILE A 62 -20.05 5.63 -2.73
N LYS A 63 -20.10 6.68 -3.56
CA LYS A 63 -20.58 8.01 -3.14
C LYS A 63 -22.02 7.98 -2.63
N ARG A 64 -22.89 7.22 -3.31
CA ARG A 64 -24.26 7.05 -2.86
C ARG A 64 -24.33 6.33 -1.52
N TYR A 65 -23.59 5.22 -1.38
CA TYR A 65 -23.56 4.46 -0.14
C TYR A 65 -23.11 5.33 1.05
N ILE A 66 -21.99 6.03 0.90
CA ILE A 66 -21.45 6.91 1.95
C ILE A 66 -22.49 7.99 2.33
N ARG A 67 -23.08 8.67 1.35
CA ARG A 67 -24.10 9.69 1.59
C ARG A 67 -25.32 9.13 2.34
N ASP A 68 -25.82 7.98 1.90
CA ASP A 68 -27.06 7.38 2.43
C ASP A 68 -26.82 6.76 3.83
N ARG A 69 -25.55 6.53 4.23
CA ARG A 69 -25.15 5.92 5.50
C ARG A 69 -24.32 6.83 6.41
N ALA A 70 -24.10 8.10 6.05
CA ALA A 70 -23.26 9.01 6.82
C ALA A 70 -23.73 9.20 8.28
N GLY A 71 -25.02 9.10 8.55
CA GLY A 71 -25.56 9.17 9.93
C GLY A 71 -25.41 7.87 10.75
N TRP A 72 -24.84 6.81 10.15
CA TRP A 72 -24.69 5.52 10.78
C TRP A 72 -23.24 5.01 10.81
N LEU A 73 -22.41 5.52 9.90
CA LEU A 73 -20.97 5.25 9.87
C LEU A 73 -20.25 6.24 10.80
N ASP A 74 -19.24 5.77 11.50
CA ASP A 74 -18.36 6.60 12.32
C ASP A 74 -17.17 7.14 11.49
N GLY A 75 -16.88 6.55 10.33
CA GLY A 75 -15.78 6.97 9.47
C GLY A 75 -15.63 6.16 8.20
N ILE A 76 -14.61 6.52 7.43
CA ILE A 76 -14.23 5.86 6.18
C ILE A 76 -12.76 5.43 6.29
N THR A 77 -12.48 4.15 6.04
CA THR A 77 -11.11 3.65 5.95
C THR A 77 -10.67 3.56 4.49
N VAL A 78 -9.53 4.12 4.17
CA VAL A 78 -8.88 4.01 2.85
C VAL A 78 -7.62 3.19 3.00
N THR A 79 -7.57 2.05 2.31
CA THR A 79 -6.52 1.02 2.42
C THR A 79 -6.26 0.35 1.08
N GLY A 80 -5.68 -0.84 1.04
CA GLY A 80 -5.53 -1.67 -0.17
C GLY A 80 -4.10 -2.10 -0.43
N GLY A 81 -3.47 -1.58 -1.50
CA GLY A 81 -2.04 -1.65 -1.70
C GLY A 81 -1.32 -0.62 -0.82
N GLU A 82 -0.98 0.53 -1.40
CA GLU A 82 -0.46 1.69 -0.65
C GLU A 82 -1.17 2.96 -1.11
N PRO A 83 -2.12 3.49 -0.33
CA PRO A 83 -2.89 4.68 -0.69
C PRO A 83 -2.04 5.90 -1.01
N THR A 84 -0.95 6.12 -0.26
CA THR A 84 -0.07 7.29 -0.45
C THR A 84 0.73 7.27 -1.77
N MET A 85 0.70 6.13 -2.48
CA MET A 85 1.30 5.97 -3.82
C MET A 85 0.34 6.33 -4.95
N VAL A 86 -0.95 6.38 -4.67
CA VAL A 86 -1.97 6.54 -5.72
C VAL A 86 -2.00 7.99 -6.22
N PRO A 87 -1.76 8.24 -7.53
CA PRO A 87 -1.91 9.55 -8.10
C PRO A 87 -3.33 10.09 -7.90
N GLY A 88 -3.46 11.31 -7.38
CA GLY A 88 -4.75 11.94 -7.10
C GLY A 88 -5.39 11.48 -5.78
N ILE A 89 -4.67 10.82 -4.87
CA ILE A 89 -5.22 10.40 -3.58
C ILE A 89 -5.88 11.57 -2.83
N GLY A 90 -5.30 12.76 -2.86
CA GLY A 90 -5.88 13.95 -2.25
C GLY A 90 -7.26 14.31 -2.83
N GLU A 91 -7.47 14.12 -4.15
CA GLU A 91 -8.76 14.34 -4.79
C GLU A 91 -9.82 13.34 -4.28
N LEU A 92 -9.44 12.05 -4.15
CA LEU A 92 -10.33 11.03 -3.61
C LEU A 92 -10.74 11.38 -2.17
N LEU A 93 -9.75 11.67 -1.32
CA LEU A 93 -10.01 11.99 0.08
C LEU A 93 -10.86 13.26 0.22
N TYR A 94 -10.60 14.29 -0.55
CA TYR A 94 -11.43 15.49 -0.61
C TYR A 94 -12.89 15.18 -0.98
N GLU A 95 -13.10 14.33 -1.98
CA GLU A 95 -14.43 13.92 -2.41
C GLU A 95 -15.21 13.15 -1.33
N ILE A 96 -14.56 12.21 -0.64
CA ILE A 96 -15.22 11.41 0.40
C ILE A 96 -15.45 12.22 1.68
N LYS A 97 -14.56 13.16 2.03
CA LYS A 97 -14.73 14.06 3.18
C LYS A 97 -15.92 15.03 3.04
N LYS A 98 -16.46 15.22 1.85
CA LYS A 98 -17.73 15.97 1.66
C LYS A 98 -18.91 15.32 2.37
N SER A 99 -18.81 14.05 2.74
CA SER A 99 -19.80 13.36 3.59
C SER A 99 -19.86 13.86 5.03
N GLY A 100 -18.84 14.60 5.47
CA GLY A 100 -18.65 15.02 6.87
C GLY A 100 -18.05 13.94 7.77
N LEU A 101 -17.80 12.70 7.24
CA LEU A 101 -17.20 11.60 8.01
C LEU A 101 -15.68 11.76 8.15
N PRO A 102 -15.13 11.37 9.30
CA PRO A 102 -13.68 11.20 9.46
C PRO A 102 -13.12 10.18 8.49
N VAL A 103 -11.87 10.39 8.06
CA VAL A 103 -11.15 9.50 7.14
C VAL A 103 -9.89 8.98 7.78
N LYS A 104 -9.76 7.65 7.82
CA LYS A 104 -8.54 6.95 8.19
C LYS A 104 -7.83 6.44 6.95
N VAL A 105 -6.51 6.62 6.90
CA VAL A 105 -5.64 6.10 5.84
C VAL A 105 -4.68 5.07 6.43
N ASP A 106 -4.68 3.86 5.87
CA ASP A 106 -3.65 2.86 6.16
C ASP A 106 -2.44 3.11 5.26
N THR A 107 -1.24 3.10 5.83
CA THR A 107 -0.01 3.34 5.05
C THR A 107 1.16 2.52 5.56
N ASN A 108 2.06 2.16 4.67
CA ASN A 108 3.34 1.55 5.02
C ASN A 108 4.41 2.57 5.46
N GLY A 109 4.09 3.86 5.47
CA GLY A 109 4.96 4.93 5.93
C GLY A 109 6.12 5.32 4.99
N MET A 110 6.20 4.73 3.79
CA MET A 110 7.33 4.98 2.87
C MET A 110 7.16 6.24 2.01
N ARG A 111 6.10 7.01 2.25
CA ARG A 111 5.83 8.29 1.58
C ARG A 111 5.47 9.38 2.62
N PRO A 112 6.42 9.75 3.52
CA PRO A 112 6.15 10.72 4.57
C PRO A 112 5.76 12.11 4.03
N ASP A 113 6.23 12.49 2.84
CA ASP A 113 5.81 13.74 2.19
C ASP A 113 4.31 13.75 1.91
N MET A 114 3.78 12.66 1.34
CA MET A 114 2.34 12.55 1.07
C MET A 114 1.53 12.54 2.36
N VAL A 115 1.99 11.84 3.41
CA VAL A 115 1.32 11.87 4.73
C VAL A 115 1.28 13.30 5.28
N SER A 116 2.40 14.04 5.18
CA SER A 116 2.48 15.45 5.58
C SER A 116 1.47 16.32 4.81
N ASP A 117 1.39 16.16 3.48
CA ASP A 117 0.44 16.90 2.65
C ASP A 117 -1.01 16.59 3.04
N LEU A 118 -1.34 15.31 3.23
CA LEU A 118 -2.70 14.90 3.61
C LEU A 118 -3.11 15.44 4.98
N LEU A 119 -2.18 15.53 5.93
CA LEU A 119 -2.38 16.20 7.24
C LEU A 119 -2.58 17.70 7.08
N GLN A 120 -1.66 18.35 6.37
CA GLN A 120 -1.67 19.81 6.19
C GLN A 120 -2.98 20.29 5.56
N TYR A 121 -3.49 19.55 4.56
CA TYR A 121 -4.75 19.88 3.88
C TYR A 121 -5.99 19.29 4.57
N LYS A 122 -5.83 18.65 5.75
CA LYS A 122 -6.92 18.01 6.52
C LYS A 122 -7.74 17.03 5.69
N LEU A 123 -7.08 16.27 4.81
CA LEU A 123 -7.71 15.28 3.93
C LEU A 123 -7.81 13.90 4.58
N ALA A 124 -6.98 13.62 5.57
CA ALA A 124 -7.09 12.46 6.44
C ALA A 124 -7.04 12.91 7.91
N ASP A 125 -7.82 12.23 8.75
CA ASP A 125 -7.91 12.54 10.17
C ASP A 125 -7.03 11.60 10.99
N VAL A 126 -6.87 10.34 10.53
CA VAL A 126 -6.07 9.32 11.21
C VAL A 126 -5.23 8.52 10.21
N PHE A 127 -4.01 8.22 10.60
CA PHE A 127 -3.10 7.31 9.89
C PHE A 127 -2.80 6.08 10.72
N ALA A 128 -3.09 4.89 10.17
CA ALA A 128 -2.61 3.64 10.70
C ALA A 128 -1.31 3.26 9.97
N VAL A 129 -0.19 3.38 10.65
CA VAL A 129 1.13 3.16 10.04
C VAL A 129 1.62 1.74 10.32
N ASP A 130 1.89 1.00 9.25
CA ASP A 130 2.47 -0.34 9.34
C ASP A 130 3.99 -0.29 9.49
N VAL A 131 4.50 -0.49 10.69
CA VAL A 131 5.92 -0.72 10.97
C VAL A 131 6.21 -2.20 10.75
N LYS A 132 6.94 -2.54 9.68
CA LYS A 132 7.09 -3.95 9.28
C LYS A 132 8.02 -4.78 10.17
N GLY A 133 8.86 -4.14 10.99
CA GLY A 133 9.80 -4.76 11.91
C GLY A 133 11.09 -3.94 12.07
N PRO A 134 12.17 -4.52 12.59
CA PRO A 134 13.46 -3.84 12.69
C PRO A 134 13.95 -3.37 11.31
N TYR A 135 14.58 -2.18 11.26
CA TYR A 135 15.08 -1.60 10.00
C TYR A 135 15.98 -2.56 9.22
N ALA A 136 16.82 -3.34 9.92
CA ALA A 136 17.69 -4.34 9.29
C ALA A 136 16.93 -5.43 8.51
N LYS A 137 15.69 -5.73 8.90
CA LYS A 137 14.84 -6.75 8.25
C LYS A 137 13.95 -6.18 7.14
N TYR A 138 13.86 -4.85 6.99
CA TYR A 138 13.01 -4.23 5.96
C TYR A 138 13.23 -4.77 4.55
N PRO A 139 14.49 -4.96 4.06
CA PRO A 139 14.67 -5.53 2.72
C PRO A 139 13.95 -6.86 2.56
N ALA A 140 14.13 -7.80 3.49
CA ALA A 140 13.48 -9.11 3.41
C ALA A 140 11.97 -9.04 3.58
N LEU A 141 11.47 -8.21 4.52
CA LEU A 141 10.04 -8.05 4.81
C LEU A 141 9.26 -7.33 3.71
N THR A 142 9.94 -6.53 2.88
CA THR A 142 9.33 -5.73 1.83
C THR A 142 9.62 -6.23 0.42
N GLY A 143 10.19 -7.45 0.28
CA GLY A 143 10.58 -8.03 -1.01
C GLY A 143 11.67 -7.22 -1.71
N HIS A 144 12.63 -6.71 -0.95
CA HIS A 144 13.76 -5.88 -1.38
C HIS A 144 13.36 -4.54 -2.04
N ALA A 145 12.11 -4.12 -1.87
CA ALA A 145 11.63 -2.85 -2.41
C ALA A 145 12.16 -1.62 -1.65
N VAL A 146 12.55 -1.80 -0.39
CA VAL A 146 13.05 -0.72 0.48
C VAL A 146 14.30 -1.18 1.20
N SER A 147 15.36 -0.36 1.17
CA SER A 147 16.59 -0.58 1.93
C SER A 147 16.39 -0.23 3.42
N GLN A 148 17.26 -0.76 4.28
CA GLN A 148 17.30 -0.41 5.70
C GLN A 148 17.41 1.11 5.91
N ILE A 149 18.27 1.78 5.15
CA ILE A 149 18.50 3.23 5.27
C ILE A 149 17.25 4.01 4.90
N ALA A 150 16.59 3.66 3.79
CA ALA A 150 15.38 4.33 3.34
C ALA A 150 14.20 4.07 4.31
N ALA A 151 14.07 2.86 4.83
CA ALA A 151 13.03 2.53 5.82
C ALA A 151 13.21 3.38 7.08
N LYS A 152 14.43 3.46 7.61
CA LYS A 152 14.76 4.29 8.77
C LYS A 152 14.40 5.75 8.52
N ALA A 153 14.95 6.35 7.45
CA ALA A 153 14.74 7.76 7.14
C ALA A 153 13.26 8.13 6.96
N ASN A 154 12.48 7.28 6.28
CA ASN A 154 11.05 7.55 6.07
C ASN A 154 10.25 7.41 7.35
N LEU A 155 10.47 6.34 8.13
CA LEU A 155 9.73 6.14 9.39
C LEU A 155 10.09 7.19 10.44
N GLU A 156 11.34 7.61 10.55
CA GLU A 156 11.73 8.70 11.45
C GLU A 156 10.97 9.99 11.13
N ARG A 157 10.76 10.31 9.83
CA ARG A 157 9.94 11.45 9.42
C ARG A 157 8.46 11.24 9.79
N ILE A 158 7.91 10.03 9.65
CA ILE A 158 6.56 9.71 10.10
C ILE A 158 6.45 9.89 11.63
N PHE A 159 7.45 9.46 12.39
CA PHE A 159 7.45 9.64 13.85
C PHE A 159 7.49 11.10 14.27
N GLU A 160 8.22 11.95 13.56
CA GLU A 160 8.18 13.41 13.79
C GLU A 160 6.81 14.02 13.47
N LEU A 161 6.14 13.57 12.40
CA LEU A 161 4.77 13.99 12.11
C LEU A 161 3.81 13.54 13.21
N ALA A 162 3.99 12.33 13.74
CA ALA A 162 3.16 11.80 14.81
C ALA A 162 3.32 12.57 16.12
N LYS A 163 4.56 12.92 16.51
CA LYS A 163 4.82 13.78 17.68
C LYS A 163 4.11 15.14 17.57
N ALA A 164 4.08 15.70 16.38
CA ALA A 164 3.42 16.99 16.14
C ALA A 164 1.88 16.88 16.06
N ASN A 165 1.33 15.67 15.85
CA ASN A 165 -0.10 15.41 15.67
C ASN A 165 -0.52 14.12 16.41
N PRO A 166 -0.46 14.08 17.75
CA PRO A 166 -0.56 12.83 18.53
C PRO A 166 -1.88 12.07 18.31
N GLU A 167 -3.00 12.76 18.08
CA GLU A 167 -4.31 12.14 17.86
C GLU A 167 -4.49 11.56 16.44
N ALA A 168 -3.58 11.89 15.51
CA ALA A 168 -3.71 11.54 14.10
C ALA A 168 -2.98 10.22 13.74
N PHE A 169 -2.29 9.57 14.67
CA PHE A 169 -1.50 8.39 14.36
C PHE A 169 -1.70 7.25 15.35
N TYR A 170 -1.63 6.03 14.82
CA TYR A 170 -1.28 4.85 15.60
C TYR A 170 -0.42 3.91 14.75
N PHE A 171 0.35 3.07 15.42
CA PHE A 171 1.33 2.19 14.80
C PHE A 171 0.96 0.74 15.03
N ARG A 172 1.10 -0.06 13.99
CA ARG A 172 0.82 -1.49 14.06
C ARG A 172 1.87 -2.30 13.31
N THR A 173 2.03 -3.55 13.68
CA THR A 173 2.84 -4.53 12.96
C THR A 173 2.12 -5.86 12.91
N THR A 174 2.27 -6.60 11.81
CA THR A 174 1.83 -7.99 11.75
C THR A 174 3.02 -8.88 12.09
N GLN A 175 2.89 -9.72 13.12
CA GLN A 175 3.93 -10.68 13.50
C GLN A 175 4.00 -11.80 12.45
N VAL A 176 4.67 -11.51 11.34
CA VAL A 176 4.86 -12.48 10.24
C VAL A 176 5.91 -13.52 10.61
N PRO A 177 5.90 -14.74 9.96
CA PRO A 177 6.98 -15.70 10.12
C PRO A 177 8.35 -15.06 9.87
N GLY A 178 9.30 -15.29 10.79
CA GLY A 178 10.64 -14.68 10.75
C GLY A 178 10.80 -13.41 11.60
N LEU A 179 9.72 -12.89 12.21
CA LEU A 179 9.81 -11.91 13.30
C LEU A 179 9.74 -12.61 14.65
N THR A 180 10.75 -12.37 15.48
CA THR A 180 10.82 -12.82 16.87
C THR A 180 10.25 -11.77 17.83
N GLU A 181 10.04 -12.12 19.09
CA GLU A 181 9.65 -11.15 20.14
C GLU A 181 10.67 -10.02 20.27
N SER A 182 11.97 -10.35 20.25
CA SER A 182 13.04 -9.33 20.26
C SER A 182 13.01 -8.39 19.05
N ASP A 183 12.53 -8.85 17.88
CA ASP A 183 12.31 -7.98 16.72
C ASP A 183 11.15 -7.00 16.98
N LEU A 184 10.09 -7.47 17.63
CA LEU A 184 8.93 -6.64 17.97
C LEU A 184 9.31 -5.58 19.02
N GLU A 185 10.08 -5.96 20.05
CA GLU A 185 10.65 -5.05 21.04
C GLU A 185 11.54 -4.00 20.38
N THR A 186 12.39 -4.43 19.43
CA THR A 186 13.24 -3.52 18.65
C THR A 186 12.40 -2.54 17.82
N ALA A 187 11.37 -3.02 17.15
CA ALA A 187 10.45 -2.16 16.37
C ALA A 187 9.69 -1.18 17.28
N GLN A 188 9.22 -1.64 18.46
CA GLN A 188 8.61 -0.78 19.49
C GLN A 188 9.55 0.34 19.93
N SER A 189 10.84 0.05 20.11
CA SER A 189 11.83 1.03 20.58
C SER A 189 12.08 2.19 19.61
N TYR A 190 11.61 2.10 18.38
CA TYR A 190 11.72 3.19 17.39
C TYR A 190 10.60 4.24 17.53
N LEU A 191 9.47 3.84 18.13
CA LEU A 191 8.32 4.73 18.26
C LEU A 191 8.60 5.82 19.30
N PRO A 192 7.98 7.00 19.16
CA PRO A 192 7.95 7.98 20.25
C PRO A 192 7.32 7.38 21.51
N LEU A 193 7.74 7.85 22.68
CA LEU A 193 7.41 7.26 23.99
C LEU A 193 5.89 7.16 24.27
N GLU A 194 5.11 8.06 23.68
CA GLU A 194 3.65 8.12 23.83
C GLU A 194 2.90 7.09 22.99
N TYR A 195 3.61 6.31 22.15
CA TYR A 195 2.98 5.35 21.24
C TYR A 195 3.33 3.90 21.60
N GLU A 196 2.32 3.05 21.48
CA GLU A 196 2.50 1.60 21.55
C GLU A 196 2.33 0.98 20.17
N LEU A 197 3.15 -0.05 19.88
CA LEU A 197 3.06 -0.82 18.64
C LEU A 197 2.00 -1.91 18.79
N THR A 198 0.86 -1.74 18.14
CA THR A 198 -0.19 -2.77 18.11
C THR A 198 0.28 -3.99 17.31
N ILE A 199 0.41 -5.14 17.97
CA ILE A 199 0.84 -6.39 17.33
C ILE A 199 -0.38 -7.14 16.80
N GLN A 200 -0.41 -7.37 15.50
CA GLN A 200 -1.43 -8.13 14.81
C GLN A 200 -0.96 -9.55 14.55
N LYS A 201 -1.85 -10.53 14.81
CA LYS A 201 -1.57 -11.93 14.48
C LYS A 201 -1.51 -12.13 12.97
N TYR A 202 -0.47 -12.80 12.49
CA TYR A 202 -0.38 -13.19 11.09
C TYR A 202 -1.38 -14.30 10.76
N VAL A 203 -2.13 -14.09 9.69
CA VAL A 203 -2.95 -15.12 9.04
C VAL A 203 -2.41 -15.28 7.62
N PRO A 204 -2.02 -16.49 7.18
CA PRO A 204 -1.52 -16.67 5.82
C PRO A 204 -2.53 -16.22 4.76
N PRO A 205 -2.11 -15.47 3.72
CA PRO A 205 -2.99 -15.10 2.63
C PRO A 205 -3.46 -16.37 1.88
N ARG A 206 -4.73 -16.43 1.51
CA ARG A 206 -5.26 -17.46 0.63
C ARG A 206 -4.79 -17.17 -0.79
N ARG A 207 -3.67 -17.79 -1.21
CA ARG A 207 -3.19 -17.71 -2.59
C ARG A 207 -3.86 -18.79 -3.41
N THR A 208 -4.53 -18.42 -4.52
CA THR A 208 -4.94 -19.40 -5.53
C THR A 208 -3.69 -19.91 -6.24
N THR A 209 -3.64 -21.22 -6.52
CA THR A 209 -2.47 -21.95 -7.06
C THR A 209 -1.97 -21.40 -8.41
N GLU A 210 -2.75 -20.61 -9.12
CA GLU A 210 -2.38 -20.02 -10.41
C GLU A 210 -1.29 -18.94 -10.34
N HIS A 211 -1.09 -18.29 -9.19
CA HIS A 211 -0.08 -17.23 -9.02
C HIS A 211 1.17 -17.66 -8.25
N ALA A 212 1.31 -18.96 -7.99
CA ALA A 212 2.43 -19.51 -7.21
C ALA A 212 3.69 -19.82 -8.04
N LYS A 213 3.74 -19.48 -9.33
CA LYS A 213 4.96 -19.64 -10.13
C LYS A 213 5.89 -18.44 -9.87
N PRO A 214 7.09 -18.66 -9.31
CA PRO A 214 8.11 -17.63 -9.36
C PRO A 214 8.46 -17.38 -10.83
N ASN A 215 8.48 -16.13 -11.27
CA ASN A 215 9.06 -15.74 -12.54
C ASN A 215 10.58 -15.93 -12.46
N ASN A 216 11.04 -17.20 -12.62
CA ASN A 216 12.40 -17.55 -12.98
C ASN A 216 12.49 -17.49 -14.52
N GLU A 217 12.30 -16.33 -15.10
CA GLU A 217 12.90 -16.06 -16.40
C GLU A 217 14.33 -15.62 -16.13
N GLU A 218 15.22 -16.59 -16.19
CA GLU A 218 16.65 -16.40 -16.37
C GLU A 218 16.86 -15.34 -17.45
N ARG A 219 17.43 -14.20 -17.06
CA ARG A 219 18.01 -13.26 -18.01
C ARG A 219 19.13 -13.99 -18.76
N ARG A 220 18.86 -14.45 -19.96
CA ARG A 220 19.92 -14.84 -20.89
C ARG A 220 20.82 -13.62 -21.11
N PRO A 221 22.14 -13.75 -20.96
CA PRO A 221 23.04 -12.67 -21.30
C PRO A 221 22.88 -12.36 -22.80
N VAL A 222 22.79 -11.09 -23.13
CA VAL A 222 22.83 -10.60 -24.51
C VAL A 222 24.24 -10.93 -25.03
N GLY A 223 24.34 -11.99 -25.81
CA GLY A 223 25.57 -12.36 -26.49
C GLY A 223 25.91 -11.36 -27.57
N ASP A 224 27.16 -10.99 -27.62
CA ASP A 224 27.81 -10.12 -28.58
C ASP A 224 27.44 -10.47 -30.02
N MET A 225 26.87 -9.51 -30.75
CA MET A 225 26.81 -9.59 -32.21
C MET A 225 28.20 -9.31 -32.77
N VAL A 226 28.94 -10.40 -33.04
CA VAL A 226 30.16 -10.33 -33.81
C VAL A 226 29.81 -10.19 -35.29
N ASN A 227 30.29 -9.09 -35.90
CA ASN A 227 30.30 -8.85 -37.35
C ASN A 227 30.88 -9.99 -38.13
N GLU A 228 30.18 -10.54 -39.11
CA GLU A 228 30.79 -11.29 -40.20
C GLU A 228 30.77 -10.48 -41.47
N PRO A 229 31.86 -10.52 -42.26
CA PRO A 229 32.03 -9.65 -43.41
C PRO A 229 31.40 -10.23 -44.68
N ASN A 230 30.88 -9.31 -45.44
CA ASN A 230 30.37 -9.40 -46.80
C ASN A 230 31.39 -10.03 -47.77
N SER A 231 31.09 -11.19 -48.37
CA SER A 231 31.79 -11.63 -49.58
C SER A 231 30.82 -11.81 -50.75
N ARG A 232 30.96 -10.89 -51.71
CA ARG A 232 30.42 -11.01 -53.06
C ARG A 232 31.23 -12.04 -53.81
N SER A 233 30.60 -12.86 -54.62
CA SER A 233 31.05 -13.10 -56.02
C SER A 233 30.09 -14.02 -56.80
N HIS A 234 29.68 -13.52 -57.90
CA HIS A 234 29.61 -14.02 -59.27
C HIS A 234 28.64 -15.19 -59.63
N LEU A 235 27.61 -14.79 -60.39
CA LEU A 235 27.50 -14.90 -61.89
C LEU A 235 27.73 -16.32 -62.46
N GLN A 236 26.70 -16.93 -63.04
CA GLN A 236 26.48 -17.14 -64.48
C GLN A 236 25.38 -18.18 -64.74
N SER A 237 24.41 -17.77 -65.50
CA SER A 237 23.90 -18.25 -66.81
C SER A 237 23.78 -19.76 -67.02
N THR A 238 22.59 -20.23 -67.23
CA THR A 238 21.91 -20.60 -68.50
C THR A 238 20.43 -20.81 -68.25
#